data_4706a2abe441d7d2fed68194a8fb02df
#
_entry.id   4706a2abe441d7d2fed68194a8fb02df
#
_cell.length_a   1.000
_cell.length_b   1.000
_cell.length_c   1.000
_cell.angle_alpha   90.00
_cell.angle_beta   90.00
_cell.angle_gamma   90.00
#
_symmetry.space_group_name_H-M   'P 1'
#
loop_
_entity.id
_entity.type
_entity.pdbx_description
1 polymer ?
#
loop_
_entity_poly.entity_id
_entity_poly.type
_entity_poly.pdbx_seq_one_letter_code
_entity_poly.pdbx_strand_id
1 'polypeptide(L)'
;MRLRTRPVLRILPFALALSSVPWTLAQQPKSESPVELVRKTVQNEVRPANERVKFMFIERKETPRGSQTKLLVETREAMAGMVIAVNDRPLTPEERQAEIGRIERFVKNPEELKKKIKDEREDADRTARIMKALPDAFLYQPDGTEVGKERLGKPGDELVRLKFRPNPRYTPPSRVELVLTGMEGTLLIDANQHRLARIDGKLVKEVGFGWGILGHLNPGGHFLVDQSDVGYNRWEVTHMDLAITGKLLFFKSLNIRSNETYGNFRSASPNLTFAQAVELLKKEEAVVAQNYFNHENQQK
;
A
#
# COMPACT_ATOMS: atom_id res chain seq x y z
N MET A 1 60.65 -4.86 -89.86
CA MET A 1 59.98 -3.55 -89.70
C MET A 1 58.75 -3.77 -88.83
N ARG A 2 58.79 -3.42 -87.58
CA ARG A 2 57.77 -3.75 -86.54
C ARG A 2 56.86 -2.58 -86.32
N LEU A 3 55.57 -2.73 -86.59
CA LEU A 3 54.53 -1.74 -86.21
C LEU A 3 54.03 -2.05 -84.78
N ARG A 4 54.15 -1.06 -83.93
CA ARG A 4 53.64 -1.07 -82.61
C ARG A 4 52.17 -0.54 -82.62
N THR A 5 51.24 -1.40 -82.23
CA THR A 5 49.86 -1.00 -81.96
C THR A 5 49.72 -0.56 -80.53
N ARG A 6 49.15 0.63 -80.31
CA ARG A 6 48.81 1.19 -79.00
C ARG A 6 47.43 0.67 -78.56
N PRO A 7 47.26 0.30 -77.25
CA PRO A 7 45.93 -0.07 -76.74
C PRO A 7 45.11 1.21 -76.38
N VAL A 8 43.86 1.20 -76.81
CA VAL A 8 42.85 2.19 -76.51
C VAL A 8 42.31 1.90 -75.09
N LEU A 9 42.45 2.87 -74.15
CA LEU A 9 41.94 2.83 -72.82
C LEU A 9 40.42 3.16 -72.87
N ARG A 10 39.55 2.18 -72.54
CA ARG A 10 38.12 2.37 -72.37
C ARG A 10 37.85 2.83 -70.94
N ILE A 11 37.40 4.09 -70.81
CA ILE A 11 36.91 4.65 -69.55
C ILE A 11 35.47 4.18 -69.35
N LEU A 12 35.23 3.33 -68.31
CA LEU A 12 33.87 3.03 -67.81
C LEU A 12 33.40 4.16 -66.92
N PRO A 13 32.18 4.64 -67.04
CA PRO A 13 31.61 5.57 -66.07
C PRO A 13 31.16 4.77 -64.81
N PHE A 14 31.71 5.10 -63.67
CA PHE A 14 31.30 4.60 -62.35
C PHE A 14 30.01 5.32 -61.95
N ALA A 15 28.86 4.67 -62.10
CA ALA A 15 27.59 5.18 -61.58
C ALA A 15 27.55 5.03 -60.08
N LEU A 16 27.67 6.14 -59.36
CA LEU A 16 27.48 6.22 -57.92
C LEU A 16 25.98 6.07 -57.60
N ALA A 17 25.54 4.86 -57.22
CA ALA A 17 24.22 4.63 -56.69
C ALA A 17 24.16 5.18 -55.25
N LEU A 18 23.61 6.35 -55.05
CA LEU A 18 23.22 6.90 -53.74
C LEU A 18 22.06 6.07 -53.21
N SER A 19 22.36 5.06 -52.41
CA SER A 19 21.36 4.34 -51.62
C SER A 19 20.88 5.25 -50.48
N SER A 20 19.72 5.86 -50.67
CA SER A 20 18.98 6.58 -49.61
C SER A 20 18.49 5.54 -48.60
N VAL A 21 19.23 5.36 -47.52
CA VAL A 21 18.75 4.61 -46.34
C VAL A 21 17.65 5.46 -45.69
N PRO A 22 16.40 4.97 -45.64
CA PRO A 22 15.38 5.70 -44.91
C PRO A 22 15.75 5.68 -43.42
N TRP A 23 15.99 6.85 -42.84
CA TRP A 23 16.10 7.02 -41.40
C TRP A 23 14.71 6.71 -40.84
N THR A 24 14.47 5.47 -40.47
CA THR A 24 13.36 5.12 -39.58
C THR A 24 13.61 5.84 -38.25
N LEU A 25 12.91 6.93 -38.02
CA LEU A 25 12.75 7.53 -36.70
C LEU A 25 12.18 6.40 -35.81
N ALA A 26 13.06 5.71 -35.08
CA ALA A 26 12.64 4.83 -34.01
C ALA A 26 11.84 5.73 -33.05
N GLN A 27 10.51 5.56 -33.04
CA GLN A 27 9.66 6.16 -32.00
C GLN A 27 10.22 5.64 -30.68
N GLN A 28 10.87 6.52 -29.92
CA GLN A 28 11.20 6.24 -28.53
C GLN A 28 9.90 5.80 -27.86
N PRO A 29 9.90 4.69 -27.11
CA PRO A 29 8.73 4.27 -26.40
C PRO A 29 8.29 5.46 -25.55
N LYS A 30 7.06 5.92 -25.76
CA LYS A 30 6.48 7.05 -25.05
C LYS A 30 6.52 6.70 -23.58
N SER A 31 7.43 7.32 -22.82
CA SER A 31 7.53 7.10 -21.39
C SER A 31 6.16 7.30 -20.78
N GLU A 32 5.72 6.34 -19.99
CA GLU A 32 4.43 6.39 -19.34
C GLU A 32 4.28 7.68 -18.54
N SER A 33 3.14 8.36 -18.67
CA SER A 33 2.92 9.58 -17.90
C SER A 33 2.74 9.24 -16.41
N PRO A 34 3.15 10.13 -15.49
CA PRO A 34 2.99 9.90 -14.05
C PRO A 34 1.55 9.57 -13.66
N VAL A 35 0.57 10.22 -14.25
CA VAL A 35 -0.86 9.94 -13.98
C VAL A 35 -1.25 8.53 -14.46
N GLU A 36 -0.74 8.09 -15.61
CA GLU A 36 -1.04 6.77 -16.14
C GLU A 36 -0.40 5.66 -15.28
N LEU A 37 0.84 5.88 -14.83
CA LEU A 37 1.50 4.99 -13.88
C LEU A 37 0.67 4.84 -12.59
N VAL A 38 0.22 5.97 -12.01
CA VAL A 38 -0.66 5.93 -10.82
C VAL A 38 -1.98 5.22 -11.12
N ARG A 39 -2.59 5.45 -12.30
CA ARG A 39 -3.85 4.80 -12.67
C ARG A 39 -3.72 3.27 -12.74
N LYS A 40 -2.67 2.75 -13.37
CA LYS A 40 -2.40 1.32 -13.43
C LYS A 40 -2.11 0.74 -12.05
N THR A 41 -1.33 1.45 -11.24
CA THR A 41 -1.05 1.07 -9.85
C THR A 41 -2.36 0.93 -9.07
N VAL A 42 -3.22 1.94 -9.11
CA VAL A 42 -4.52 1.88 -8.43
C VAL A 42 -5.39 0.72 -8.92
N GLN A 43 -5.41 0.45 -10.23
CA GLN A 43 -6.13 -0.72 -10.77
C GLN A 43 -5.64 -2.04 -10.19
N ASN A 44 -4.33 -2.17 -9.94
CA ASN A 44 -3.76 -3.35 -9.32
C ASN A 44 -4.05 -3.43 -7.81
N GLU A 45 -4.04 -2.28 -7.10
CA GLU A 45 -4.31 -2.24 -5.66
C GLU A 45 -5.77 -2.57 -5.31
N VAL A 46 -6.73 -2.18 -6.15
CA VAL A 46 -8.17 -2.38 -5.88
C VAL A 46 -8.74 -3.69 -6.42
N ARG A 47 -7.89 -4.65 -6.78
CA ARG A 47 -8.37 -5.97 -7.25
C ARG A 47 -9.20 -6.69 -6.19
N PRO A 48 -10.22 -7.48 -6.61
CA PRO A 48 -11.05 -8.26 -5.68
C PRO A 48 -10.24 -9.20 -4.79
N ALA A 49 -10.59 -9.24 -3.51
CA ALA A 49 -9.88 -10.06 -2.52
C ALA A 49 -10.01 -11.58 -2.72
N ASN A 50 -11.01 -12.05 -3.50
CA ASN A 50 -11.34 -13.47 -3.65
C ASN A 50 -10.24 -14.32 -4.31
N GLU A 51 -9.37 -13.69 -5.11
CA GLU A 51 -8.27 -14.38 -5.82
C GLU A 51 -6.96 -14.35 -5.04
N ARG A 52 -6.97 -13.82 -3.82
CA ARG A 52 -5.74 -13.59 -3.05
C ARG A 52 -5.45 -14.73 -2.08
N VAL A 53 -4.18 -15.09 -1.98
CA VAL A 53 -3.67 -15.92 -0.88
C VAL A 53 -4.07 -15.28 0.46
N LYS A 54 -4.49 -16.05 1.42
CA LYS A 54 -4.78 -15.60 2.79
C LYS A 54 -3.52 -15.71 3.65
N PHE A 55 -3.38 -14.79 4.61
CA PHE A 55 -2.24 -14.75 5.51
C PHE A 55 -2.62 -14.85 6.97
N MET A 56 -1.68 -15.38 7.74
CA MET A 56 -1.53 -15.17 9.17
C MET A 56 -0.29 -14.29 9.36
N PHE A 57 -0.40 -13.23 10.19
CA PHE A 57 0.68 -12.27 10.38
C PHE A 57 0.56 -11.56 11.73
N ILE A 58 1.60 -10.83 12.12
CA ILE A 58 1.65 -10.04 13.35
C ILE A 58 1.43 -8.56 13.01
N GLU A 59 0.55 -7.91 13.77
CA GLU A 59 0.39 -6.47 13.86
C GLU A 59 0.91 -5.98 15.22
N ARG A 60 1.82 -5.00 15.24
CA ARG A 60 2.11 -4.22 16.45
C ARG A 60 1.63 -2.80 16.23
N LYS A 61 0.68 -2.38 17.06
CA LYS A 61 0.12 -1.03 17.05
C LYS A 61 0.54 -0.27 18.30
N GLU A 62 1.14 0.89 18.10
CA GLU A 62 1.51 1.82 19.14
C GLU A 62 0.66 3.09 19.08
N THR A 63 0.21 3.55 20.23
CA THR A 63 -0.59 4.77 20.41
C THR A 63 -0.09 5.51 21.65
N PRO A 64 -0.49 6.78 21.89
CA PRO A 64 -0.18 7.47 23.16
C PRO A 64 -0.66 6.76 24.43
N ARG A 65 -1.50 5.74 24.30
CA ARG A 65 -2.03 4.94 25.42
C ARG A 65 -1.25 3.65 25.69
N GLY A 66 -0.25 3.37 24.88
CA GLY A 66 0.56 2.15 24.92
C GLY A 66 0.52 1.36 23.63
N SER A 67 1.19 0.20 23.65
CA SER A 67 1.28 -0.70 22.50
C SER A 67 0.46 -1.97 22.68
N GLN A 68 0.05 -2.55 21.57
CA GLN A 68 -0.65 -3.82 21.50
C GLN A 68 -0.12 -4.63 20.31
N THR A 69 0.24 -5.88 20.55
CA THR A 69 0.64 -6.82 19.51
C THR A 69 -0.44 -7.87 19.33
N LYS A 70 -0.84 -8.13 18.09
CA LYS A 70 -1.88 -9.09 17.73
C LYS A 70 -1.34 -10.11 16.74
N LEU A 71 -1.77 -11.33 16.86
CA LEU A 71 -1.74 -12.33 15.82
C LEU A 71 -3.05 -12.24 15.03
N LEU A 72 -2.95 -12.04 13.72
CA LEU A 72 -4.07 -11.85 12.80
C LEU A 72 -4.13 -13.00 11.79
N VAL A 73 -5.34 -13.40 11.41
CA VAL A 73 -5.60 -14.41 10.37
C VAL A 73 -6.70 -13.91 9.45
N GLU A 74 -6.39 -13.81 8.17
CA GLU A 74 -7.39 -13.52 7.13
C GLU A 74 -8.32 -14.71 6.93
N THR A 75 -9.62 -14.48 6.95
CA THR A 75 -10.62 -15.52 6.64
C THR A 75 -11.46 -15.14 5.41
N ARG A 76 -12.43 -15.98 5.08
CA ARG A 76 -13.41 -15.67 4.02
C ARG A 76 -14.42 -14.60 4.45
N GLU A 77 -14.62 -14.44 5.75
CA GLU A 77 -15.67 -13.60 6.33
C GLU A 77 -15.13 -12.28 6.83
N ALA A 78 -14.15 -12.33 7.72
CA ALA A 78 -13.53 -11.17 8.36
C ALA A 78 -12.13 -11.51 8.87
N MET A 79 -11.36 -10.51 9.27
CA MET A 79 -10.08 -10.70 9.96
C MET A 79 -10.31 -11.27 11.36
N ALA A 80 -9.80 -12.46 11.67
CA ALA A 80 -9.73 -12.95 13.04
C ALA A 80 -8.44 -12.44 13.69
N GLY A 81 -8.51 -11.94 14.93
CA GLY A 81 -7.35 -11.38 15.61
C GLY A 81 -7.36 -11.62 17.10
N MET A 82 -6.21 -12.03 17.62
CA MET A 82 -5.97 -12.28 19.03
C MET A 82 -4.81 -11.41 19.53
N VAL A 83 -5.01 -10.70 20.63
CA VAL A 83 -3.94 -9.97 21.31
C VAL A 83 -3.00 -10.99 21.94
N ILE A 84 -1.69 -10.82 21.70
CA ILE A 84 -0.64 -11.68 22.26
C ILE A 84 0.29 -10.92 23.20
N ALA A 85 0.30 -9.57 23.12
CA ALA A 85 1.07 -8.73 24.02
C ALA A 85 0.43 -7.34 24.20
N VAL A 86 0.71 -6.74 25.36
CA VAL A 86 0.33 -5.35 25.70
C VAL A 86 1.54 -4.65 26.31
N ASN A 87 1.86 -3.44 25.84
CA ASN A 87 3.04 -2.69 26.23
C ASN A 87 4.33 -3.52 26.15
N ASP A 88 4.44 -4.23 25.04
CA ASP A 88 5.59 -5.09 24.71
C ASP A 88 5.88 -6.18 25.75
N ARG A 89 4.89 -6.59 26.52
CA ARG A 89 4.93 -7.76 27.40
C ARG A 89 3.88 -8.80 27.00
N PRO A 90 4.16 -10.10 27.13
CA PRO A 90 3.18 -11.16 26.95
C PRO A 90 1.97 -10.97 27.89
N LEU A 91 0.81 -11.47 27.49
CA LEU A 91 -0.36 -11.49 28.34
C LEU A 91 -0.14 -12.35 29.59
N THR A 92 -0.66 -11.93 30.72
CA THR A 92 -0.80 -12.80 31.89
C THR A 92 -1.80 -13.93 31.61
N PRO A 93 -1.81 -15.03 32.39
CA PRO A 93 -2.81 -16.09 32.23
C PRO A 93 -4.26 -15.58 32.25
N GLU A 94 -4.56 -14.61 33.11
CA GLU A 94 -5.88 -13.99 33.26
C GLU A 94 -6.23 -13.13 32.04
N GLU A 95 -5.29 -12.29 31.56
CA GLU A 95 -5.45 -11.49 30.35
C GLU A 95 -5.65 -12.38 29.11
N ARG A 96 -4.87 -13.48 29.03
CA ARG A 96 -5.02 -14.48 27.98
C ARG A 96 -6.39 -15.13 27.98
N GLN A 97 -6.89 -15.53 29.13
CA GLN A 97 -8.21 -16.14 29.26
C GLN A 97 -9.33 -15.17 28.89
N ALA A 98 -9.20 -13.90 29.28
CA ALA A 98 -10.14 -12.83 28.89
C ALA A 98 -10.14 -12.59 27.38
N GLU A 99 -8.97 -12.63 26.74
CA GLU A 99 -8.81 -12.46 25.31
C GLU A 99 -9.40 -13.66 24.52
N ILE A 100 -9.19 -14.88 24.98
CA ILE A 100 -9.84 -16.08 24.44
C ILE A 100 -11.37 -15.90 24.51
N GLY A 101 -11.91 -15.51 25.65
CA GLY A 101 -13.33 -15.25 25.81
C GLY A 101 -13.85 -14.16 24.87
N ARG A 102 -13.03 -13.13 24.60
CA ARG A 102 -13.39 -12.05 23.65
C ARG A 102 -13.50 -12.56 22.21
N ILE A 103 -12.53 -13.35 21.74
CA ILE A 103 -12.56 -13.84 20.33
C ILE A 103 -13.62 -14.93 20.15
N GLU A 104 -13.84 -15.80 21.15
CA GLU A 104 -14.90 -16.82 21.11
C GLU A 104 -16.31 -16.21 21.08
N ARG A 105 -16.50 -15.02 21.64
CA ARG A 105 -17.79 -14.32 21.61
C ARG A 105 -18.26 -14.07 20.19
N PHE A 106 -17.38 -13.73 19.25
CA PHE A 106 -17.74 -13.59 17.84
C PHE A 106 -18.21 -14.91 17.21
N VAL A 107 -17.66 -16.04 17.65
CA VAL A 107 -18.11 -17.36 17.19
C VAL A 107 -19.47 -17.73 17.79
N LYS A 108 -19.69 -17.38 19.06
CA LYS A 108 -20.93 -17.70 19.80
C LYS A 108 -22.06 -16.72 19.50
N ASN A 109 -21.75 -15.52 18.99
CA ASN A 109 -22.74 -14.48 18.69
C ASN A 109 -22.69 -14.07 17.20
N PRO A 110 -23.53 -14.68 16.34
CA PRO A 110 -23.56 -14.39 14.92
C PRO A 110 -23.84 -12.90 14.59
N GLU A 111 -24.57 -12.17 15.43
CA GLU A 111 -24.87 -10.76 15.17
C GLU A 111 -23.62 -9.86 15.39
N GLU A 112 -22.80 -10.17 16.38
CA GLU A 112 -21.52 -9.49 16.56
C GLU A 112 -20.56 -9.75 15.38
N LEU A 113 -20.51 -10.99 14.90
CA LEU A 113 -19.72 -11.33 13.72
C LEU A 113 -20.24 -10.62 12.45
N LYS A 114 -21.56 -10.60 12.23
CA LYS A 114 -22.16 -9.86 11.11
C LYS A 114 -21.81 -8.36 11.16
N LYS A 115 -21.88 -7.77 12.36
CA LYS A 115 -21.50 -6.38 12.55
C LYS A 115 -20.02 -6.16 12.19
N LYS A 116 -19.12 -7.01 12.69
CA LYS A 116 -17.70 -6.95 12.35
C LYS A 116 -17.45 -7.06 10.84
N ILE A 117 -18.10 -8.01 10.16
CA ILE A 117 -18.00 -8.17 8.70
C ILE A 117 -18.44 -6.89 7.98
N LYS A 118 -19.55 -6.30 8.43
CA LYS A 118 -20.08 -5.06 7.87
C LYS A 118 -19.10 -3.90 8.06
N ASP A 119 -18.59 -3.72 9.28
CA ASP A 119 -17.67 -2.64 9.62
C ASP A 119 -16.38 -2.74 8.79
N GLU A 120 -15.79 -3.93 8.66
CA GLU A 120 -14.60 -4.17 7.84
C GLU A 120 -14.85 -3.93 6.34
N ARG A 121 -16.02 -4.30 5.83
CA ARG A 121 -16.40 -4.02 4.44
C ARG A 121 -16.53 -2.52 4.19
N GLU A 122 -17.16 -1.79 5.09
CA GLU A 122 -17.28 -0.33 4.99
C GLU A 122 -15.92 0.36 5.05
N ASP A 123 -14.97 -0.14 5.85
CA ASP A 123 -13.60 0.36 5.90
C ASP A 123 -12.85 0.07 4.59
N ALA A 124 -12.97 -1.15 4.06
CA ALA A 124 -12.39 -1.52 2.77
C ALA A 124 -12.97 -0.68 1.62
N ASP A 125 -14.28 -0.44 1.61
CA ASP A 125 -14.94 0.40 0.61
C ASP A 125 -14.47 1.86 0.69
N ARG A 126 -14.26 2.40 1.90
CA ARG A 126 -13.68 3.75 2.09
C ARG A 126 -12.27 3.82 1.54
N THR A 127 -11.43 2.86 1.88
CA THR A 127 -10.05 2.78 1.37
C THR A 127 -10.03 2.67 -0.15
N ALA A 128 -10.85 1.80 -0.73
CA ALA A 128 -10.94 1.63 -2.18
C ALA A 128 -11.39 2.92 -2.90
N ARG A 129 -12.31 3.69 -2.30
CA ARG A 129 -12.73 4.99 -2.86
C ARG A 129 -11.59 6.01 -2.85
N ILE A 130 -10.85 6.11 -1.74
CA ILE A 130 -9.66 6.98 -1.65
C ILE A 130 -8.64 6.58 -2.72
N MET A 131 -8.32 5.28 -2.83
CA MET A 131 -7.36 4.79 -3.83
C MET A 131 -7.80 5.10 -5.25
N LYS A 132 -9.05 4.84 -5.61
CA LYS A 132 -9.61 5.11 -6.95
C LYS A 132 -9.59 6.59 -7.32
N ALA A 133 -9.64 7.48 -6.35
CA ALA A 133 -9.60 8.91 -6.58
C ALA A 133 -8.19 9.46 -6.83
N LEU A 134 -7.12 8.76 -6.43
CA LEU A 134 -5.74 9.25 -6.51
C LEU A 134 -5.36 9.80 -7.90
N PRO A 135 -5.64 9.10 -9.04
CA PRO A 135 -5.22 9.58 -10.35
C PRO A 135 -5.79 10.95 -10.73
N ASP A 136 -6.98 11.27 -10.26
CA ASP A 136 -7.72 12.50 -10.63
C ASP A 136 -7.61 13.57 -9.54
N ALA A 137 -7.44 13.17 -8.28
CA ALA A 137 -7.37 14.07 -7.14
C ALA A 137 -6.08 14.88 -7.07
N PHE A 138 -5.01 14.40 -7.71
CA PHE A 138 -3.69 15.01 -7.61
C PHE A 138 -3.06 15.35 -8.97
N LEU A 139 -2.17 16.33 -8.93
CA LEU A 139 -1.20 16.62 -9.98
C LEU A 139 0.13 15.97 -9.56
N TYR A 140 0.73 15.21 -10.46
CA TYR A 140 1.95 14.44 -10.22
C TYR A 140 3.15 15.03 -10.94
N GLN A 141 4.30 15.02 -10.27
CA GLN A 141 5.59 15.43 -10.81
C GLN A 141 6.64 14.34 -10.50
N PRO A 142 7.41 13.89 -11.52
CA PRO A 142 8.54 13.01 -11.28
C PRO A 142 9.55 13.64 -10.32
N ASP A 143 10.09 12.83 -9.39
CA ASP A 143 11.04 13.28 -8.37
C ASP A 143 12.19 12.27 -8.17
N GLY A 144 12.56 11.55 -9.22
CA GLY A 144 13.65 10.57 -9.21
C GLY A 144 13.19 9.15 -8.92
N THR A 145 14.12 8.33 -8.46
CA THR A 145 13.90 6.92 -8.14
C THR A 145 14.56 6.54 -6.82
N GLU A 146 14.11 5.45 -6.21
CA GLU A 146 14.72 4.79 -5.05
C GLU A 146 14.86 3.29 -5.33
N VAL A 147 15.66 2.60 -4.53
CA VAL A 147 15.77 1.14 -4.58
C VAL A 147 14.90 0.54 -3.47
N GLY A 148 14.09 -0.44 -3.83
CA GLY A 148 13.30 -1.21 -2.89
C GLY A 148 14.19 -1.95 -1.90
N LYS A 149 13.73 -2.07 -0.66
CA LYS A 149 14.43 -2.71 0.45
C LYS A 149 13.46 -3.51 1.30
N GLU A 150 14.00 -4.25 2.26
CA GLU A 150 13.16 -4.96 3.22
C GLU A 150 12.09 -4.04 3.81
N ARG A 151 10.85 -4.49 3.79
CA ARG A 151 9.64 -3.80 4.26
C ARG A 151 9.22 -2.56 3.45
N LEU A 152 9.89 -2.27 2.33
CA LEU A 152 9.52 -1.19 1.41
C LEU A 152 9.73 -1.61 -0.04
N GLY A 153 8.67 -1.89 -0.74
CA GLY A 153 8.72 -2.38 -2.11
C GLY A 153 9.25 -3.81 -2.18
N LYS A 154 9.79 -4.17 -3.33
CA LYS A 154 10.53 -5.42 -3.50
C LYS A 154 12.01 -5.14 -3.44
N PRO A 155 12.78 -5.84 -2.58
CA PRO A 155 14.21 -5.59 -2.44
C PRO A 155 14.94 -5.68 -3.78
N GLY A 156 15.68 -4.61 -4.13
CA GLY A 156 16.47 -4.51 -5.36
C GLY A 156 15.71 -3.93 -6.56
N ASP A 157 14.38 -3.86 -6.54
CA ASP A 157 13.62 -3.27 -7.64
C ASP A 157 13.69 -1.73 -7.58
N GLU A 158 13.62 -1.08 -8.75
CA GLU A 158 13.55 0.37 -8.84
C GLU A 158 12.13 0.87 -8.55
N LEU A 159 12.02 1.83 -7.66
CA LEU A 159 10.79 2.51 -7.28
C LEU A 159 10.80 3.92 -7.84
N VAL A 160 9.85 4.24 -8.70
CA VAL A 160 9.65 5.60 -9.23
C VAL A 160 9.06 6.47 -8.14
N ARG A 161 9.72 7.61 -7.86
CA ARG A 161 9.22 8.62 -6.92
C ARG A 161 8.43 9.67 -7.67
N LEU A 162 7.23 9.95 -7.18
CA LEU A 162 6.36 11.02 -7.67
C LEU A 162 5.99 11.94 -6.51
N LYS A 163 6.20 13.25 -6.67
CA LYS A 163 5.54 14.24 -5.82
C LYS A 163 4.10 14.41 -6.25
N PHE A 164 3.20 14.58 -5.27
CA PHE A 164 1.81 14.92 -5.56
C PHE A 164 1.35 16.15 -4.79
N ARG A 165 0.45 16.90 -5.39
CA ARG A 165 -0.26 18.03 -4.79
C ARG A 165 -1.71 18.06 -5.25
N PRO A 166 -2.63 18.69 -4.50
CA PRO A 166 -4.04 18.73 -4.88
C PRO A 166 -4.24 19.27 -6.31
N ASN A 167 -5.10 18.57 -7.06
CA ASN A 167 -5.57 19.05 -8.35
C ASN A 167 -6.71 20.06 -8.11
N PRO A 168 -6.55 21.34 -8.47
CA PRO A 168 -7.59 22.37 -8.25
C PRO A 168 -8.87 22.14 -9.06
N ARG A 169 -8.82 21.26 -10.08
CA ARG A 169 -9.99 20.91 -10.91
C ARG A 169 -10.75 19.68 -10.35
N TYR A 170 -10.20 19.02 -9.33
CA TYR A 170 -10.83 17.83 -8.76
C TYR A 170 -12.01 18.23 -7.88
N THR A 171 -13.19 17.67 -8.18
CA THR A 171 -14.38 17.79 -7.34
C THR A 171 -14.61 16.47 -6.62
N PRO A 172 -14.43 16.39 -5.28
CA PRO A 172 -14.64 15.17 -4.53
C PRO A 172 -16.09 14.68 -4.64
N PRO A 173 -16.33 13.42 -5.00
CA PRO A 173 -17.70 12.88 -5.12
C PRO A 173 -18.38 12.69 -3.75
N SER A 174 -17.62 12.58 -2.67
CA SER A 174 -18.16 12.46 -1.32
C SER A 174 -17.24 13.08 -0.26
N ARG A 175 -17.69 13.03 1.01
CA ARG A 175 -16.90 13.50 2.16
C ARG A 175 -15.63 12.68 2.40
N VAL A 176 -15.62 11.42 1.97
CA VAL A 176 -14.46 10.54 2.14
C VAL A 176 -13.29 11.05 1.32
N GLU A 177 -13.53 11.42 0.06
CA GLU A 177 -12.50 11.90 -0.86
C GLU A 177 -12.12 13.36 -0.63
N LEU A 178 -12.89 14.10 0.20
CA LEU A 178 -12.65 15.51 0.45
C LEU A 178 -11.27 15.78 1.08
N VAL A 179 -10.76 14.84 1.89
CA VAL A 179 -9.43 14.94 2.51
C VAL A 179 -8.31 15.13 1.48
N LEU A 180 -8.46 14.52 0.29
CA LEU A 180 -7.47 14.61 -0.79
C LEU A 180 -7.27 16.04 -1.30
N THR A 181 -8.27 16.91 -1.16
CA THR A 181 -8.14 18.32 -1.60
C THR A 181 -7.16 19.14 -0.76
N GLY A 182 -6.78 18.64 0.41
CA GLY A 182 -5.86 19.31 1.33
C GLY A 182 -4.51 18.61 1.49
N MET A 183 -4.26 17.51 0.79
CA MET A 183 -3.06 16.68 0.97
C MET A 183 -2.01 16.93 -0.11
N GLU A 184 -0.74 16.94 0.29
CA GLU A 184 0.41 16.86 -0.61
C GLU A 184 1.41 15.84 -0.06
N GLY A 185 2.33 15.36 -0.92
CA GLY A 185 3.33 14.39 -0.47
C GLY A 185 4.05 13.69 -1.60
N THR A 186 4.44 12.45 -1.34
CA THR A 186 5.17 11.60 -2.29
C THR A 186 4.57 10.21 -2.40
N LEU A 187 4.68 9.61 -3.59
CA LEU A 187 4.44 8.19 -3.85
C LEU A 187 5.75 7.53 -4.24
N LEU A 188 5.95 6.27 -3.84
CA LEU A 188 6.91 5.37 -4.43
C LEU A 188 6.15 4.23 -5.10
N ILE A 189 6.42 4.01 -6.37
CA ILE A 189 5.73 3.02 -7.20
C ILE A 189 6.74 2.11 -7.86
N ASP A 190 6.60 0.80 -7.69
CA ASP A 190 7.25 -0.18 -8.53
C ASP A 190 6.60 -0.14 -9.92
N ALA A 191 7.31 0.46 -10.88
CA ALA A 191 6.80 0.65 -12.23
C ALA A 191 6.71 -0.67 -13.01
N ASN A 192 7.50 -1.69 -12.66
CA ASN A 192 7.48 -2.99 -13.32
C ASN A 192 6.23 -3.80 -12.94
N GLN A 193 5.89 -3.76 -11.66
CA GLN A 193 4.75 -4.51 -11.12
C GLN A 193 3.48 -3.64 -11.00
N HIS A 194 3.59 -2.32 -11.20
CA HIS A 194 2.52 -1.35 -10.95
C HIS A 194 1.93 -1.54 -9.54
N ARG A 195 2.83 -1.52 -8.52
CA ARG A 195 2.46 -1.66 -7.13
C ARG A 195 2.88 -0.42 -6.34
N LEU A 196 2.05 -0.03 -5.39
CA LEU A 196 2.35 1.08 -4.49
C LEU A 196 3.31 0.58 -3.40
N ALA A 197 4.53 1.12 -3.35
CA ALA A 197 5.48 0.80 -2.28
C ALA A 197 5.33 1.75 -1.09
N ARG A 198 5.04 3.05 -1.35
CA ARG A 198 4.82 4.04 -0.28
C ARG A 198 3.84 5.11 -0.74
N ILE A 199 3.02 5.55 0.18
CA ILE A 199 2.36 6.84 0.14
C ILE A 199 2.71 7.59 1.44
N ASP A 200 3.31 8.78 1.29
CA ASP A 200 3.67 9.67 2.38
C ASP A 200 3.01 11.01 2.13
N GLY A 201 2.05 11.38 2.97
CA GLY A 201 1.23 12.57 2.78
C GLY A 201 1.07 13.40 4.05
N LYS A 202 0.96 14.69 3.86
CA LYS A 202 0.62 15.65 4.92
C LYS A 202 -0.55 16.51 4.53
N LEU A 203 -1.34 16.90 5.51
CA LEU A 203 -2.44 17.83 5.34
C LEU A 203 -1.90 19.26 5.41
N VAL A 204 -1.89 19.98 4.30
CA VAL A 204 -1.29 21.33 4.18
C VAL A 204 -2.30 22.46 4.41
N LYS A 205 -3.59 22.16 4.38
CA LYS A 205 -4.65 23.08 4.72
C LYS A 205 -5.77 22.39 5.50
N GLU A 206 -6.59 23.19 6.18
CA GLU A 206 -7.79 22.68 6.83
C GLU A 206 -8.74 22.04 5.79
N VAL A 207 -9.31 20.88 6.14
CA VAL A 207 -10.36 20.22 5.36
C VAL A 207 -11.63 20.15 6.21
N GLY A 208 -12.60 20.98 5.87
CA GLY A 208 -13.90 21.03 6.53
C GLY A 208 -14.90 20.04 5.96
N PHE A 209 -15.74 19.46 6.81
CA PHE A 209 -16.84 18.57 6.44
C PHE A 209 -18.18 19.26 6.72
N GLY A 210 -19.10 19.17 5.74
CA GLY A 210 -20.42 19.78 5.89
C GLY A 210 -20.35 21.29 6.14
N TRP A 211 -19.63 22.03 5.26
CA TRP A 211 -19.42 23.49 5.37
C TRP A 211 -18.67 23.89 6.66
N GLY A 212 -17.82 23.00 7.21
CA GLY A 212 -17.15 23.21 8.50
C GLY A 212 -18.04 22.95 9.73
N ILE A 213 -19.34 22.80 9.54
CA ILE A 213 -20.32 22.59 10.61
C ILE A 213 -20.22 21.19 11.23
N LEU A 214 -19.96 20.14 10.42
CA LEU A 214 -19.86 18.77 10.90
C LEU A 214 -18.48 18.41 11.43
N GLY A 215 -17.49 19.30 11.23
CA GLY A 215 -16.12 19.11 11.66
C GLY A 215 -15.08 19.51 10.65
N HIS A 216 -13.82 19.43 11.05
CA HIS A 216 -12.68 19.69 10.18
C HIS A 216 -11.46 18.90 10.65
N LEU A 217 -10.52 18.69 9.71
CA LEU A 217 -9.16 18.22 9.99
C LEU A 217 -8.23 19.42 9.94
N ASN A 218 -7.32 19.50 10.92
CA ASN A 218 -6.34 20.59 11.01
C ASN A 218 -5.17 20.36 10.04
N PRO A 219 -4.53 21.43 9.55
CA PRO A 219 -3.24 21.34 8.87
C PRO A 219 -2.18 20.67 9.77
N GLY A 220 -1.15 20.09 9.14
CA GLY A 220 -0.07 19.41 9.85
C GLY A 220 -0.35 17.94 10.16
N GLY A 221 -1.55 17.44 9.83
CA GLY A 221 -1.82 16.01 9.87
C GLY A 221 -0.91 15.26 8.89
N HIS A 222 -0.42 14.09 9.29
CA HIS A 222 0.50 13.26 8.51
C HIS A 222 -0.03 11.84 8.41
N PHE A 223 0.20 11.19 7.27
CA PHE A 223 0.00 9.77 7.13
C PHE A 223 1.07 9.17 6.20
N LEU A 224 1.57 8.01 6.60
CA LEU A 224 2.52 7.21 5.83
C LEU A 224 2.03 5.78 5.81
N VAL A 225 2.08 5.16 4.64
CA VAL A 225 1.82 3.72 4.47
C VAL A 225 2.92 3.15 3.59
N ASP A 226 3.62 2.14 4.11
CA ASP A 226 4.59 1.34 3.36
C ASP A 226 3.99 -0.02 3.03
N GLN A 227 4.26 -0.49 1.82
CA GLN A 227 3.94 -1.83 1.36
C GLN A 227 5.20 -2.52 0.83
N SER A 228 5.22 -3.84 0.94
CA SER A 228 6.31 -4.67 0.41
C SER A 228 5.77 -5.96 -0.20
N ASP A 229 6.52 -6.52 -1.14
CA ASP A 229 6.33 -7.90 -1.57
C ASP A 229 6.64 -8.85 -0.40
N VAL A 230 5.62 -9.54 0.09
CA VAL A 230 5.72 -10.51 1.20
C VAL A 230 5.81 -11.95 0.69
N GLY A 231 6.09 -12.13 -0.58
CA GLY A 231 6.07 -13.42 -1.27
C GLY A 231 4.69 -13.78 -1.83
N TYR A 232 4.61 -14.94 -2.48
CA TYR A 232 3.37 -15.43 -3.10
C TYR A 232 2.76 -14.48 -4.14
N ASN A 233 3.58 -13.60 -4.75
CA ASN A 233 3.14 -12.52 -5.64
C ASN A 233 2.12 -11.59 -4.98
N ARG A 234 2.31 -11.30 -3.69
CA ARG A 234 1.42 -10.53 -2.85
C ARG A 234 2.14 -9.38 -2.16
N TRP A 235 1.57 -8.18 -2.27
CA TRP A 235 2.03 -6.99 -1.57
C TRP A 235 1.11 -6.68 -0.40
N GLU A 236 1.71 -6.45 0.76
CA GLU A 236 0.99 -6.15 1.99
C GLU A 236 1.55 -4.89 2.65
N VAL A 237 0.70 -4.25 3.44
CA VAL A 237 1.16 -3.16 4.32
C VAL A 237 2.15 -3.73 5.33
N THR A 238 3.30 -3.08 5.47
CA THR A 238 4.36 -3.43 6.41
C THR A 238 4.55 -2.39 7.51
N HIS A 239 4.16 -1.14 7.22
CA HIS A 239 4.20 -0.04 8.17
C HIS A 239 3.12 0.99 7.86
N MET A 240 2.50 1.53 8.91
CA MET A 240 1.60 2.67 8.82
C MET A 240 1.87 3.64 9.97
N ASP A 241 2.04 4.92 9.65
CA ASP A 241 2.12 5.99 10.65
C ASP A 241 1.04 7.04 10.37
N LEU A 242 0.26 7.35 11.39
CA LEU A 242 -0.88 8.25 11.30
C LEU A 242 -0.87 9.25 12.45
N ALA A 243 -0.88 10.53 12.13
CA ALA A 243 -1.05 11.60 13.09
C ALA A 243 -2.02 12.63 12.53
N ILE A 244 -3.27 12.62 12.98
CA ILE A 244 -4.33 13.52 12.51
C ILE A 244 -5.01 14.18 13.71
N THR A 245 -5.20 15.49 13.61
CA THR A 245 -5.98 16.27 14.58
C THR A 245 -7.13 16.99 13.89
N GLY A 246 -8.16 17.34 14.66
CA GLY A 246 -9.32 18.03 14.12
C GLY A 246 -10.43 18.19 15.15
N LYS A 247 -11.62 18.51 14.66
CA LYS A 247 -12.84 18.58 15.47
C LYS A 247 -13.99 17.89 14.74
N LEU A 248 -14.85 17.22 15.51
CA LEU A 248 -16.10 16.62 15.04
C LEU A 248 -17.26 17.19 15.82
N LEU A 249 -18.36 17.52 15.12
CA LEU A 249 -19.62 18.00 15.73
C LEU A 249 -19.39 19.12 16.78
N PHE A 250 -18.64 20.17 16.39
CA PHE A 250 -18.35 21.37 17.19
C PHE A 250 -17.58 21.17 18.52
N PHE A 251 -17.71 20.01 19.18
CA PHE A 251 -17.22 19.83 20.56
C PHE A 251 -16.24 18.68 20.75
N LYS A 252 -16.25 17.65 19.87
CA LYS A 252 -15.40 16.49 20.04
C LYS A 252 -14.06 16.69 19.32
N SER A 253 -13.00 16.86 20.09
CA SER A 253 -11.63 16.87 19.57
C SER A 253 -11.28 15.52 18.97
N LEU A 254 -10.78 15.54 17.74
CA LEU A 254 -10.17 14.40 17.07
C LEU A 254 -8.65 14.49 17.27
N ASN A 255 -8.05 13.47 17.86
CA ASN A 255 -6.60 13.33 17.99
C ASN A 255 -6.27 11.86 17.81
N ILE A 256 -5.90 11.50 16.58
CA ILE A 256 -5.52 10.15 16.20
C ILE A 256 -4.01 10.15 16.05
N ARG A 257 -3.33 9.26 16.77
CA ARG A 257 -1.92 8.93 16.58
C ARG A 257 -1.77 7.44 16.70
N SER A 258 -1.22 6.81 15.67
CA SER A 258 -0.86 5.40 15.70
C SER A 258 0.35 5.16 14.82
N ASN A 259 1.25 4.31 15.31
CA ASN A 259 2.31 3.71 14.52
C ASN A 259 2.06 2.21 14.50
N GLU A 260 1.96 1.63 13.32
CA GLU A 260 1.58 0.24 13.13
C GLU A 260 2.62 -0.46 12.26
N THR A 261 3.08 -1.61 12.70
CA THR A 261 3.99 -2.45 11.92
C THR A 261 3.37 -3.82 11.72
N TYR A 262 3.55 -4.36 10.51
CA TYR A 262 3.02 -5.65 10.11
C TYR A 262 4.15 -6.54 9.62
N GLY A 263 4.13 -7.82 9.98
CA GLY A 263 5.22 -8.72 9.61
C GLY A 263 4.92 -10.19 9.91
N ASN A 264 5.93 -11.04 9.68
CA ASN A 264 5.82 -12.48 9.89
C ASN A 264 4.67 -13.11 9.09
N PHE A 265 4.50 -12.66 7.83
CA PHE A 265 3.47 -13.14 6.93
C PHE A 265 3.69 -14.62 6.60
N ARG A 266 2.71 -15.45 6.94
CA ARG A 266 2.67 -16.88 6.62
C ARG A 266 1.38 -17.20 5.90
N SER A 267 1.43 -17.99 4.82
CA SER A 267 0.21 -18.37 4.10
C SER A 267 -0.74 -19.16 5.00
N ALA A 268 -2.01 -18.81 4.97
CA ALA A 268 -3.11 -19.49 5.63
C ALA A 268 -4.01 -20.20 4.60
N SER A 269 -4.79 -21.16 5.02
CA SER A 269 -5.75 -21.82 4.14
C SER A 269 -6.75 -20.81 3.57
N PRO A 270 -6.96 -20.76 2.25
CA PRO A 270 -7.86 -19.78 1.62
C PRO A 270 -9.33 -19.96 2.03
N ASN A 271 -9.69 -21.13 2.56
CA ASN A 271 -11.06 -21.48 2.89
C ASN A 271 -11.36 -21.46 4.41
N LEU A 272 -10.47 -20.89 5.22
CA LEU A 272 -10.72 -20.78 6.66
C LEU A 272 -12.01 -19.98 6.93
N THR A 273 -12.90 -20.57 7.75
CA THR A 273 -13.99 -19.83 8.37
C THR A 273 -13.46 -19.04 9.57
N PHE A 274 -14.23 -18.06 10.03
CA PHE A 274 -13.86 -17.27 11.20
C PHE A 274 -13.69 -18.17 12.45
N ALA A 275 -14.56 -19.16 12.66
CA ALA A 275 -14.45 -20.10 13.77
C ALA A 275 -13.18 -20.94 13.71
N GLN A 276 -12.81 -21.45 12.52
CA GLN A 276 -11.57 -22.21 12.35
C GLN A 276 -10.33 -21.33 12.59
N ALA A 277 -10.38 -20.06 12.17
CA ALA A 277 -9.30 -19.11 12.44
C ALA A 277 -9.15 -18.83 13.94
N VAL A 278 -10.25 -18.71 14.69
CA VAL A 278 -10.20 -18.57 16.16
C VAL A 278 -9.50 -19.77 16.81
N GLU A 279 -9.81 -21.00 16.40
CA GLU A 279 -9.13 -22.19 16.91
C GLU A 279 -7.63 -22.23 16.54
N LEU A 280 -7.30 -21.80 15.31
CA LEU A 280 -5.92 -21.67 14.87
C LEU A 280 -5.15 -20.65 15.72
N LEU A 281 -5.74 -19.46 15.97
CA LEU A 281 -5.15 -18.45 16.82
C LEU A 281 -4.85 -18.94 18.21
N LYS A 282 -5.80 -19.62 18.85
CA LYS A 282 -5.64 -20.20 20.21
C LYS A 282 -4.51 -21.25 20.29
N LYS A 283 -4.31 -22.00 19.20
CA LYS A 283 -3.25 -23.00 19.10
C LYS A 283 -1.86 -22.37 18.89
N GLU A 284 -1.79 -21.37 18.03
CA GLU A 284 -0.52 -20.79 17.57
C GLU A 284 0.01 -19.68 18.48
N GLU A 285 -0.85 -19.02 19.27
CA GLU A 285 -0.51 -17.77 19.97
C GLU A 285 0.67 -17.89 20.93
N ALA A 286 0.76 -19.00 21.71
CA ALA A 286 1.84 -19.16 22.68
C ALA A 286 3.22 -19.31 21.99
N VAL A 287 3.29 -20.09 20.92
CA VAL A 287 4.52 -20.28 20.12
C VAL A 287 4.92 -18.98 19.42
N VAL A 288 3.93 -18.29 18.84
CA VAL A 288 4.17 -17.03 18.13
C VAL A 288 4.62 -15.94 19.08
N ALA A 289 3.99 -15.81 20.25
CA ALA A 289 4.39 -14.86 21.28
C ALA A 289 5.83 -15.10 21.73
N GLN A 290 6.17 -16.36 22.05
CA GLN A 290 7.52 -16.71 22.47
C GLN A 290 8.57 -16.37 21.40
N ASN A 291 8.33 -16.72 20.14
CA ASN A 291 9.24 -16.44 19.05
C ASN A 291 9.39 -14.94 18.79
N TYR A 292 8.29 -14.19 18.85
CA TYR A 292 8.29 -12.73 18.64
C TYR A 292 9.20 -12.04 19.66
N PHE A 293 9.06 -12.34 20.96
CA PHE A 293 9.88 -11.74 22.00
C PHE A 293 11.34 -12.19 21.98
N ASN A 294 11.63 -13.43 21.58
CA ASN A 294 13.00 -13.91 21.43
C ASN A 294 13.75 -13.12 20.31
N HIS A 295 13.08 -12.81 19.21
CA HIS A 295 13.67 -12.03 18.12
C HIS A 295 13.87 -10.55 18.50
N GLU A 296 12.94 -9.92 19.18
CA GLU A 296 13.12 -8.52 19.64
C GLU A 296 14.28 -8.37 20.63
N ASN A 297 14.49 -9.36 21.52
CA ASN A 297 15.59 -9.35 22.48
C ASN A 297 16.96 -9.56 21.84
N GLN A 298 17.03 -10.12 20.63
CA GLN A 298 18.28 -10.29 19.89
C GLN A 298 18.66 -9.05 19.05
N GLN A 299 17.72 -8.13 18.84
CA GLN A 299 17.95 -6.89 18.06
C GLN A 299 18.23 -5.66 18.95
N LYS A 300 18.14 -5.79 20.27
CA LYS A 300 18.51 -4.78 21.27
C LYS A 300 19.90 -5.05 21.82
#